data_fee6cb98da23221b90bcb43e770d1d04
#
_entry.id   fee6cb98da23221b90bcb43e770d1d04
#
_cell.length_a   1.000
_cell.length_b   1.000
_cell.length_c   1.000
_cell.angle_alpha   90.00
_cell.angle_beta   90.00
_cell.angle_gamma   90.00
#
_symmetry.space_group_name_H-M   'P 1'
#
loop_
_entity.id
_entity.type
_entity.pdbx_description
1 polymer ?
#
loop_
_entity_poly.entity_id
_entity_poly.type
_entity_poly.pdbx_seq_one_letter_code
_entity_poly.pdbx_strand_id
1 'polypeptide(L)'
;AAKDVCVLMEGFGFDLIFVETVGVGQVELDVASVCDSVMVVFVPESGDAIQAMKSGLMEIADVFCINKADRPGADRVKAELESVLEIRREVQRSIAAPDSPPPSLWNPPVEMASALKDEGIPALWQAVERHRAFRKSQEPQGHRRNRARADLLMSIAELSRTGLEAELYDTPRIDDAVEAIVSGQSDPYTSARNLFGQWRTGGQ
;
A
#
# COMPACT_ATOMS: atom_id res chain seq x y z
N ALA A 1 -10.89 -6.94 1.01
CA ALA A 1 -10.88 -8.15 0.16
C ALA A 1 -9.46 -8.68 -0.11
N ALA A 2 -8.53 -7.94 -0.77
CA ALA A 2 -7.18 -8.46 -1.07
C ALA A 2 -6.38 -8.81 0.20
N LYS A 3 -6.40 -7.95 1.20
CA LYS A 3 -5.74 -8.17 2.49
C LYS A 3 -6.24 -9.43 3.19
N ASP A 4 -7.53 -9.67 3.18
CA ASP A 4 -8.14 -10.85 3.83
C ASP A 4 -7.72 -12.15 3.14
N VAL A 5 -7.60 -12.10 1.80
CA VAL A 5 -7.09 -13.24 1.02
C VAL A 5 -5.63 -13.52 1.38
N CYS A 6 -4.77 -12.49 1.50
CA CYS A 6 -3.38 -12.67 1.93
C CYS A 6 -3.30 -13.31 3.33
N VAL A 7 -4.11 -12.83 4.29
CA VAL A 7 -4.16 -13.42 5.65
C VAL A 7 -4.58 -14.88 5.62
N LEU A 8 -5.56 -15.24 4.78
CA LEU A 8 -5.97 -16.63 4.61
C LEU A 8 -4.84 -17.48 4.02
N MET A 9 -4.16 -17.00 2.99
CA MET A 9 -3.04 -17.70 2.36
C MET A 9 -1.89 -17.89 3.35
N GLU A 10 -1.55 -16.89 4.16
CA GLU A 10 -0.58 -17.03 5.25
C GLU A 10 -1.02 -18.10 6.26
N GLY A 11 -2.31 -18.12 6.63
CA GLY A 11 -2.88 -19.12 7.54
C GLY A 11 -2.85 -20.55 6.97
N PHE A 12 -2.88 -20.70 5.63
CA PHE A 12 -2.69 -21.98 4.93
C PHE A 12 -1.22 -22.39 4.79
N GLY A 13 -0.27 -21.52 5.20
CA GLY A 13 1.16 -21.83 5.20
C GLY A 13 1.89 -21.49 3.90
N PHE A 14 1.39 -20.56 3.11
CA PHE A 14 2.14 -20.04 1.97
C PHE A 14 3.29 -19.16 2.44
N ASP A 15 4.51 -19.49 2.04
CA ASP A 15 5.74 -18.74 2.38
C ASP A 15 5.90 -17.47 1.55
N LEU A 16 5.28 -17.44 0.38
CA LEU A 16 5.35 -16.34 -0.59
C LEU A 16 4.02 -16.14 -1.27
N ILE A 17 3.55 -14.89 -1.27
CA ILE A 17 2.31 -14.48 -1.90
C ILE A 17 2.61 -13.32 -2.84
N PHE A 18 2.25 -13.46 -4.12
CA PHE A 18 2.33 -12.38 -5.09
C PHE A 18 0.96 -11.72 -5.22
N VAL A 19 0.94 -10.40 -5.05
CA VAL A 19 -0.23 -9.57 -5.32
C VAL A 19 0.06 -8.74 -6.56
N GLU A 20 -0.62 -9.06 -7.66
CA GLU A 20 -0.47 -8.36 -8.93
C GLU A 20 -1.58 -7.33 -9.11
N THR A 21 -1.22 -6.15 -9.63
CA THR A 21 -2.17 -5.11 -10.03
C THR A 21 -2.17 -4.94 -11.54
N VAL A 22 -3.32 -4.60 -12.12
CA VAL A 22 -3.49 -4.35 -13.54
C VAL A 22 -3.51 -2.85 -13.81
N GLY A 23 -2.38 -2.31 -14.27
CA GLY A 23 -2.25 -0.88 -14.57
C GLY A 23 -1.60 -0.07 -13.46
N VAL A 24 -1.65 1.25 -13.60
CA VAL A 24 -1.08 2.24 -12.67
C VAL A 24 -2.13 3.31 -12.38
N GLY A 25 -2.67 3.36 -11.16
CA GLY A 25 -3.67 4.32 -10.72
C GLY A 25 -3.69 4.47 -9.20
N GLN A 26 -4.71 5.12 -8.65
CA GLN A 26 -4.80 5.33 -7.21
C GLN A 26 -5.05 4.03 -6.42
N VAL A 27 -5.76 3.08 -7.02
CA VAL A 27 -6.06 1.77 -6.40
C VAL A 27 -4.80 0.93 -6.23
N GLU A 28 -3.83 1.09 -7.13
CA GLU A 28 -2.56 0.38 -7.11
C GLU A 28 -1.64 0.86 -5.97
N LEU A 29 -1.80 2.10 -5.51
CA LEU A 29 -1.08 2.61 -4.33
C LEU A 29 -1.50 1.90 -3.04
N ASP A 30 -2.73 1.41 -2.98
CA ASP A 30 -3.24 0.68 -1.82
C ASP A 30 -2.54 -0.68 -1.63
N VAL A 31 -1.95 -1.24 -2.67
CA VAL A 31 -1.17 -2.49 -2.59
C VAL A 31 0.00 -2.38 -1.63
N ALA A 32 0.61 -1.20 -1.52
CA ALA A 32 1.70 -0.94 -0.60
C ALA A 32 1.32 -1.17 0.87
N SER A 33 0.04 -1.02 1.20
CA SER A 33 -0.47 -1.27 2.55
C SER A 33 -0.67 -2.75 2.88
N VAL A 34 -0.71 -3.60 1.85
CA VAL A 34 -0.99 -5.04 1.97
C VAL A 34 0.29 -5.86 1.90
N CYS A 35 1.28 -5.41 1.12
CA CYS A 35 2.49 -6.17 0.82
C CYS A 35 3.67 -5.81 1.74
N ASP A 36 4.58 -6.76 1.92
CA ASP A 36 5.84 -6.55 2.64
C ASP A 36 6.90 -5.88 1.79
N SER A 37 6.85 -6.09 0.47
CA SER A 37 7.73 -5.47 -0.51
C SER A 37 6.93 -5.13 -1.76
N VAL A 38 7.14 -3.93 -2.27
CA VAL A 38 6.49 -3.44 -3.48
C VAL A 38 7.52 -3.38 -4.60
N MET A 39 7.24 -4.10 -5.67
CA MET A 39 8.02 -4.06 -6.90
C MET A 39 7.24 -3.29 -7.97
N VAL A 40 7.84 -2.24 -8.51
CA VAL A 40 7.30 -1.51 -9.65
C VAL A 40 8.00 -1.97 -10.92
N VAL A 41 7.22 -2.44 -11.89
CA VAL A 41 7.73 -2.98 -13.15
C VAL A 41 7.49 -2.00 -14.29
N PHE A 42 8.59 -1.59 -14.93
CA PHE A 42 8.57 -0.78 -16.15
C PHE A 42 8.88 -1.61 -17.38
N VAL A 43 8.46 -1.11 -18.55
CA VAL A 43 8.84 -1.64 -19.85
C VAL A 43 9.34 -0.50 -20.74
N PRO A 44 10.37 -0.72 -21.59
CA PRO A 44 11.01 0.35 -22.37
C PRO A 44 10.09 1.08 -23.36
N GLU A 45 9.03 0.40 -23.82
CA GLU A 45 8.15 0.86 -24.89
C GLU A 45 7.00 1.73 -24.41
N SER A 46 6.65 1.62 -23.14
CA SER A 46 5.60 2.48 -22.57
C SER A 46 6.26 3.76 -22.09
N GLY A 47 5.75 4.91 -22.48
CA GLY A 47 6.12 6.20 -21.89
C GLY A 47 5.78 6.31 -20.39
N ASP A 48 5.39 5.20 -19.80
CA ASP A 48 4.89 5.03 -18.43
C ASP A 48 5.95 5.31 -17.37
N ALA A 49 7.25 5.15 -17.69
CA ALA A 49 8.31 5.46 -16.74
C ALA A 49 8.24 6.94 -16.28
N ILE A 50 8.05 7.86 -17.23
CA ILE A 50 7.93 9.30 -16.93
C ILE A 50 6.59 9.61 -16.22
N GLN A 51 5.51 8.92 -16.56
CA GLN A 51 4.22 9.09 -15.89
C GLN A 51 4.23 8.49 -14.48
N ALA A 52 4.84 7.35 -14.28
CA ALA A 52 5.02 6.71 -12.99
C ALA A 52 5.88 7.56 -12.03
N MET A 53 6.89 8.26 -12.56
CA MET A 53 7.66 9.24 -11.77
C MET A 53 6.79 10.37 -11.21
N LYS A 54 5.68 10.68 -11.85
CA LYS A 54 4.72 11.71 -11.44
C LYS A 54 3.57 11.18 -10.56
N SER A 55 3.35 9.87 -10.52
CA SER A 55 2.14 9.24 -9.95
C SER A 55 2.27 8.77 -8.49
N GLY A 56 3.35 9.10 -7.78
CA GLY A 56 3.58 8.62 -6.39
C GLY A 56 4.12 7.18 -6.31
N LEU A 57 4.22 6.44 -7.42
CA LEU A 57 4.79 5.08 -7.43
C LEU A 57 6.26 5.05 -6.98
N MET A 58 6.97 6.15 -7.20
CA MET A 58 8.35 6.32 -6.72
C MET A 58 8.46 6.32 -5.19
N GLU A 59 7.37 6.63 -4.49
CA GLU A 59 7.36 6.74 -3.04
C GLU A 59 7.11 5.41 -2.36
N ILE A 60 6.37 4.52 -3.03
CA ILE A 60 5.96 3.22 -2.48
C ILE A 60 6.86 2.06 -2.90
N ALA A 61 7.66 2.24 -3.97
CA ALA A 61 8.47 1.17 -4.52
C ALA A 61 9.67 0.84 -3.62
N ASP A 62 9.84 -0.44 -3.35
CA ASP A 62 10.99 -1.00 -2.66
C ASP A 62 12.02 -1.61 -3.63
N VAL A 63 11.57 -2.01 -4.82
CA VAL A 63 12.41 -2.52 -5.91
C VAL A 63 11.83 -2.02 -7.22
N PHE A 64 12.69 -1.58 -8.12
CA PHE A 64 12.32 -1.28 -9.50
C PHE A 64 12.82 -2.37 -10.42
N CYS A 65 11.93 -2.84 -11.31
CA CYS A 65 12.26 -3.78 -12.36
C CYS A 65 12.03 -3.16 -13.73
N ILE A 66 13.01 -3.21 -14.61
CA ILE A 66 12.83 -2.89 -16.02
C ILE A 66 12.74 -4.21 -16.77
N ASN A 67 11.52 -4.64 -17.02
CA ASN A 67 11.25 -5.87 -17.78
C ASN A 67 11.39 -5.63 -19.28
N LYS A 68 11.52 -6.69 -20.06
CA LYS A 68 11.84 -6.67 -21.48
C LYS A 68 13.17 -5.95 -21.76
N ALA A 69 14.16 -6.17 -20.89
CA ALA A 69 15.48 -5.54 -21.00
C ALA A 69 16.25 -5.94 -22.29
N ASP A 70 15.78 -6.97 -22.98
CA ASP A 70 16.24 -7.38 -24.30
C ASP A 70 15.80 -6.43 -25.43
N ARG A 71 14.92 -5.46 -25.16
CA ARG A 71 14.45 -4.50 -26.12
C ARG A 71 15.22 -3.18 -26.08
N PRO A 72 15.31 -2.46 -27.22
CA PRO A 72 15.95 -1.15 -27.26
C PRO A 72 15.29 -0.16 -26.28
N GLY A 73 16.11 0.66 -25.63
CA GLY A 73 15.63 1.70 -24.71
C GLY A 73 15.62 1.31 -23.24
N ALA A 74 15.84 0.04 -22.88
CA ALA A 74 15.85 -0.41 -21.48
C ALA A 74 16.95 0.31 -20.66
N ASP A 75 18.16 0.44 -21.21
CA ASP A 75 19.28 1.16 -20.56
C ASP A 75 18.95 2.64 -20.33
N ARG A 76 18.22 3.25 -21.25
CA ARG A 76 17.79 4.65 -21.10
C ARG A 76 16.82 4.80 -19.95
N VAL A 77 15.80 3.94 -19.87
CA VAL A 77 14.83 3.95 -18.76
C VAL A 77 15.54 3.74 -17.43
N LYS A 78 16.52 2.82 -17.38
CA LYS A 78 17.33 2.60 -16.18
C LYS A 78 18.08 3.86 -15.76
N ALA A 79 18.80 4.50 -16.67
CA ALA A 79 19.56 5.71 -16.38
C ALA A 79 18.68 6.87 -15.92
N GLU A 80 17.51 7.06 -16.55
CA GLU A 80 16.53 8.08 -16.14
C GLU A 80 16.02 7.82 -14.71
N LEU A 81 15.66 6.57 -14.40
CA LEU A 81 15.17 6.18 -13.09
C LEU A 81 16.23 6.32 -12.00
N GLU A 82 17.45 5.86 -12.24
CA GLU A 82 18.58 6.00 -11.32
C GLU A 82 18.90 7.48 -11.03
N SER A 83 18.82 8.34 -12.03
CA SER A 83 19.03 9.78 -11.87
C SER A 83 17.98 10.40 -10.93
N VAL A 84 16.71 10.05 -11.09
CA VAL A 84 15.63 10.55 -10.21
C VAL A 84 15.81 10.04 -8.78
N LEU A 85 16.19 8.78 -8.62
CA LEU A 85 16.44 8.20 -7.29
C LEU A 85 17.63 8.88 -6.59
N GLU A 86 18.68 9.25 -7.33
CA GLU A 86 19.83 9.96 -6.75
C GLU A 86 19.44 11.37 -6.26
N ILE A 87 18.68 12.12 -7.05
CA ILE A 87 18.14 13.43 -6.63
C ILE A 87 17.33 13.28 -5.35
N ARG A 88 16.47 12.27 -5.28
CA ARG A 88 15.67 11.99 -4.08
C ARG A 88 16.56 11.72 -2.84
N ARG A 89 17.62 10.94 -3.01
CA ARG A 89 18.58 10.66 -1.92
C ARG A 89 19.26 11.92 -1.42
N GLU A 90 19.68 12.81 -2.34
CA GLU A 90 20.31 14.08 -1.97
C GLU A 90 19.36 14.97 -1.19
N VAL A 91 18.10 15.08 -1.63
CA VAL A 91 17.08 15.84 -0.92
C VAL A 91 16.84 15.27 0.48
N GLN A 92 16.73 13.96 0.62
CA GLN A 92 16.52 13.31 1.92
C GLN A 92 17.70 13.54 2.87
N ARG A 93 18.95 13.50 2.37
CA ARG A 93 20.15 13.79 3.15
C ARG A 93 20.19 15.26 3.61
N SER A 94 19.72 16.18 2.76
CA SER A 94 19.71 17.61 3.07
C SER A 94 18.68 18.01 4.12
N ILE A 95 17.60 17.23 4.28
CA ILE A 95 16.54 17.48 5.26
C ILE A 95 16.87 16.82 6.62
N ALA A 96 17.77 15.83 6.65
CA ALA A 96 18.19 15.19 7.89
C ALA A 96 18.89 16.21 8.81
N ALA A 97 18.49 16.26 10.10
CA ALA A 97 19.10 17.15 11.05
C ALA A 97 20.59 16.83 11.22
N PRO A 98 21.47 17.85 11.32
CA PRO A 98 22.92 17.67 11.34
C PRO A 98 23.45 16.76 12.46
N ASP A 99 22.73 16.68 13.58
CA ASP A 99 23.14 15.95 14.78
C ASP A 99 22.40 14.61 14.98
N SER A 100 21.55 14.21 14.03
CA SER A 100 20.90 12.89 14.08
C SER A 100 21.65 11.88 13.25
N PRO A 101 21.84 10.63 13.74
CA PRO A 101 22.35 9.59 12.87
C PRO A 101 21.45 9.52 11.64
N PRO A 102 22.02 9.40 10.42
CA PRO A 102 21.22 9.33 9.21
C PRO A 102 20.25 8.16 9.37
N PRO A 103 18.94 8.38 9.13
CA PRO A 103 18.01 7.27 9.15
C PRO A 103 18.54 6.20 8.19
N SER A 104 18.53 4.95 8.61
CA SER A 104 18.85 3.83 7.73
C SER A 104 17.75 3.75 6.67
N LEU A 105 17.94 4.51 5.60
CA LEU A 105 16.98 4.58 4.51
C LEU A 105 17.23 3.44 3.53
N TRP A 106 16.17 2.75 3.18
CA TRP A 106 16.22 1.82 2.06
C TRP A 106 16.41 2.60 0.76
N ASN A 107 17.36 2.16 -0.05
CA ASN A 107 17.56 2.67 -1.40
C ASN A 107 17.04 1.63 -2.38
N PRO A 108 15.89 1.87 -3.02
CA PRO A 108 15.34 0.93 -3.99
C PRO A 108 16.33 0.67 -5.13
N PRO A 109 16.74 -0.57 -5.38
CA PRO A 109 17.57 -0.92 -6.52
C PRO A 109 16.76 -0.91 -7.80
N VAL A 110 17.44 -0.68 -8.94
CA VAL A 110 16.88 -0.77 -10.29
C VAL A 110 17.50 -1.96 -10.98
N GLU A 111 16.73 -3.03 -11.13
CA GLU A 111 17.19 -4.28 -11.75
C GLU A 111 16.59 -4.40 -13.16
N MET A 112 17.37 -4.94 -14.07
CA MET A 112 16.95 -5.23 -15.44
C MET A 112 16.63 -6.71 -15.58
N ALA A 113 15.52 -7.03 -16.22
CA ALA A 113 15.11 -8.41 -16.45
C ALA A 113 14.44 -8.59 -17.82
N SER A 114 14.55 -9.78 -18.37
CA SER A 114 13.76 -10.24 -19.50
C SER A 114 13.07 -11.54 -19.11
N ALA A 115 11.79 -11.45 -18.76
CA ALA A 115 11.00 -12.63 -18.41
C ALA A 115 10.89 -13.60 -19.57
N LEU A 116 10.91 -13.11 -20.83
CA LEU A 116 10.87 -13.96 -22.02
C LEU A 116 12.14 -14.79 -22.19
N LYS A 117 13.31 -14.22 -21.81
CA LYS A 117 14.61 -14.88 -21.97
C LYS A 117 15.13 -15.52 -20.68
N ASP A 118 14.37 -15.39 -19.59
CA ASP A 118 14.80 -15.82 -18.26
C ASP A 118 16.13 -15.17 -17.80
N GLU A 119 16.36 -13.92 -18.22
CA GLU A 119 17.55 -13.14 -17.89
C GLU A 119 17.24 -12.15 -16.76
N GLY A 120 18.17 -11.96 -15.82
CA GLY A 120 18.07 -10.97 -14.73
C GLY A 120 17.14 -11.37 -13.57
N ILE A 121 16.36 -12.44 -13.67
CA ILE A 121 15.42 -12.88 -12.64
C ILE A 121 16.11 -13.19 -11.30
N PRO A 122 17.27 -13.88 -11.25
CA PRO A 122 17.95 -14.11 -9.98
C PRO A 122 18.39 -12.83 -9.28
N ALA A 123 18.86 -11.82 -10.03
CA ALA A 123 19.27 -10.52 -9.47
C ALA A 123 18.07 -9.76 -8.90
N LEU A 124 16.94 -9.78 -9.62
CA LEU A 124 15.69 -9.19 -9.17
C LEU A 124 15.19 -9.85 -7.87
N TRP A 125 15.22 -11.19 -7.82
CA TRP A 125 14.86 -11.90 -6.60
C TRP A 125 15.77 -11.55 -5.41
N GLN A 126 17.08 -11.49 -5.64
CA GLN A 126 18.03 -11.06 -4.61
C GLN A 126 17.75 -9.63 -4.10
N ALA A 127 17.28 -8.73 -4.98
CA ALA A 127 16.89 -7.38 -4.57
C ALA A 127 15.70 -7.41 -3.59
N VAL A 128 14.70 -8.23 -3.85
CA VAL A 128 13.55 -8.45 -2.94
C VAL A 128 14.02 -9.05 -1.60
N GLU A 129 14.90 -10.05 -1.63
CA GLU A 129 15.43 -10.65 -0.41
C GLU A 129 16.28 -9.67 0.41
N ARG A 130 17.06 -8.80 -0.23
CA ARG A 130 17.78 -7.70 0.46
C ARG A 130 16.82 -6.75 1.15
N HIS A 131 15.71 -6.38 0.48
CA HIS A 131 14.68 -5.53 1.09
C HIS A 131 14.01 -6.23 2.28
N ARG A 132 13.65 -7.50 2.15
CA ARG A 132 13.10 -8.33 3.25
C ARG A 132 14.04 -8.36 4.46
N ALA A 133 15.34 -8.56 4.24
CA ALA A 133 16.34 -8.55 5.30
C ALA A 133 16.47 -7.17 5.96
N PHE A 134 16.48 -6.10 5.15
CA PHE A 134 16.49 -4.73 5.63
C PHE A 134 15.28 -4.42 6.51
N ARG A 135 14.07 -4.75 6.09
CA ARG A 135 12.86 -4.57 6.89
C ARG A 135 12.95 -5.28 8.24
N LYS A 136 13.39 -6.54 8.24
CA LYS A 136 13.57 -7.30 9.48
C LYS A 136 14.59 -6.64 10.42
N SER A 137 15.65 -6.03 9.88
CA SER A 137 16.66 -5.32 10.69
C SER A 137 16.13 -4.01 11.29
N GLN A 138 15.14 -3.39 10.65
CA GLN A 138 14.51 -2.14 11.11
C GLN A 138 13.32 -2.36 12.05
N GLU A 139 12.84 -3.60 12.18
CA GLU A 139 11.74 -3.90 13.09
C GLU A 139 12.24 -3.83 14.55
N PRO A 140 11.88 -2.79 15.34
CA PRO A 140 12.12 -2.80 16.76
C PRO A 140 11.35 -3.98 17.37
N GLN A 141 11.92 -4.58 18.44
CA GLN A 141 11.18 -5.56 19.24
C GLN A 141 9.87 -4.94 19.71
N GLY A 142 8.75 -5.39 19.13
CA GLY A 142 7.40 -4.83 19.40
C GLY A 142 6.63 -4.33 18.17
N HIS A 143 7.29 -4.10 17.04
CA HIS A 143 6.60 -3.63 15.82
C HIS A 143 5.56 -4.63 15.31
N ARG A 144 5.83 -5.92 15.38
CA ARG A 144 4.86 -6.99 15.07
C ARG A 144 3.57 -6.85 15.90
N ARG A 145 3.74 -6.55 17.19
CA ARG A 145 2.60 -6.35 18.09
C ARG A 145 1.81 -5.08 17.77
N ASN A 146 2.50 -3.99 17.43
CA ASN A 146 1.86 -2.74 17.04
C ASN A 146 1.15 -2.87 15.69
N ARG A 147 1.75 -3.57 14.72
CA ARG A 147 1.12 -3.87 13.42
C ARG A 147 -0.13 -4.75 13.62
N ALA A 148 -0.02 -5.84 14.36
CA ALA A 148 -1.16 -6.70 14.68
C ALA A 148 -2.28 -5.94 15.41
N ARG A 149 -1.93 -5.00 16.30
CA ARG A 149 -2.89 -4.12 16.96
C ARG A 149 -3.58 -3.17 15.99
N ALA A 150 -2.82 -2.55 15.09
CA ALA A 150 -3.38 -1.66 14.06
C ALA A 150 -4.31 -2.42 13.12
N ASP A 151 -3.89 -3.59 12.66
CA ASP A 151 -4.67 -4.46 11.79
C ASP A 151 -5.97 -4.93 12.47
N LEU A 152 -5.88 -5.29 13.75
CA LEU A 152 -7.07 -5.65 14.55
C LEU A 152 -8.05 -4.49 14.66
N LEU A 153 -7.56 -3.28 14.97
CA LEU A 153 -8.40 -2.09 15.07
C LEU A 153 -9.07 -1.73 13.75
N MET A 154 -8.35 -1.84 12.63
CA MET A 154 -8.94 -1.65 11.29
C MET A 154 -10.01 -2.69 10.98
N SER A 155 -9.77 -3.95 11.31
CA SER A 155 -10.76 -5.03 11.12
C SER A 155 -12.00 -4.82 11.97
N ILE A 156 -11.84 -4.38 13.21
CA ILE A 156 -12.98 -4.03 14.10
C ILE A 156 -13.77 -2.86 13.52
N ALA A 157 -13.11 -1.81 13.03
CA ALA A 157 -13.77 -0.66 12.41
C ALA A 157 -14.58 -1.08 11.17
N GLU A 158 -14.01 -1.92 10.31
CA GLU A 158 -14.66 -2.42 9.10
C GLU A 158 -15.85 -3.32 9.43
N LEU A 159 -15.72 -4.25 10.37
CA LEU A 159 -16.80 -5.12 10.83
C LEU A 159 -17.92 -4.29 11.47
N SER A 160 -17.57 -3.26 12.27
CA SER A 160 -18.53 -2.36 12.87
C SER A 160 -19.30 -1.57 11.81
N ARG A 161 -18.62 -1.08 10.78
CA ARG A 161 -19.22 -0.36 9.65
C ARG A 161 -20.20 -1.27 8.90
N THR A 162 -19.75 -2.47 8.52
CA THR A 162 -20.57 -3.43 7.75
C THR A 162 -21.77 -3.92 8.57
N GLY A 163 -21.57 -4.18 9.87
CA GLY A 163 -22.65 -4.57 10.77
C GLY A 163 -23.68 -3.47 10.94
N LEU A 164 -23.24 -2.22 11.11
CA LEU A 164 -24.10 -1.06 11.23
C LEU A 164 -24.91 -0.82 9.95
N GLU A 165 -24.25 -0.88 8.79
CA GLU A 165 -24.91 -0.74 7.49
C GLU A 165 -25.99 -1.81 7.28
N ALA A 166 -25.67 -3.08 7.55
CA ALA A 166 -26.63 -4.19 7.38
C ALA A 166 -27.85 -4.06 8.31
N GLU A 167 -27.66 -3.50 9.50
CA GLU A 167 -28.71 -3.39 10.51
C GLU A 167 -29.57 -2.13 10.38
N LEU A 168 -29.03 -1.06 9.80
CA LEU A 168 -29.71 0.23 9.69
C LEU A 168 -30.24 0.57 8.28
N TYR A 169 -29.68 0.01 7.21
CA TYR A 169 -29.86 0.50 5.84
C TYR A 169 -31.33 0.53 5.36
N ASP A 170 -32.14 -0.46 5.74
CA ASP A 170 -33.57 -0.55 5.34
C ASP A 170 -34.50 -0.49 6.57
N THR A 171 -34.18 0.35 7.54
CA THR A 171 -35.04 0.45 8.75
C THR A 171 -35.77 1.78 8.78
N PRO A 172 -37.02 1.78 9.38
CA PRO A 172 -37.78 3.02 9.62
C PRO A 172 -36.99 4.08 10.39
N ARG A 173 -35.96 3.69 11.14
CA ARG A 173 -35.12 4.61 11.92
C ARG A 173 -34.26 5.52 11.02
N ILE A 174 -33.81 5.01 9.88
CA ILE A 174 -33.10 5.85 8.90
C ILE A 174 -34.08 6.81 8.23
N ASP A 175 -35.26 6.34 7.85
CA ASP A 175 -36.28 7.17 7.23
C ASP A 175 -36.70 8.31 8.15
N ASP A 176 -36.97 8.02 9.42
CA ASP A 176 -37.29 9.02 10.44
C ASP A 176 -36.20 10.06 10.63
N ALA A 177 -34.93 9.62 10.62
CA ALA A 177 -33.77 10.51 10.71
C ALA A 177 -33.62 11.40 9.46
N VAL A 178 -33.86 10.85 8.27
CA VAL A 178 -33.86 11.59 7.00
C VAL A 178 -34.96 12.65 7.01
N GLU A 179 -36.18 12.32 7.42
CA GLU A 179 -37.30 13.29 7.52
C GLU A 179 -36.98 14.40 8.53
N ALA A 180 -36.39 14.07 9.68
CA ALA A 180 -35.97 15.08 10.66
C ALA A 180 -34.86 16.03 10.09
N ILE A 181 -33.98 15.52 9.26
CA ILE A 181 -32.93 16.34 8.58
C ILE A 181 -33.59 17.24 7.52
N VAL A 182 -34.44 16.67 6.67
CA VAL A 182 -35.11 17.40 5.58
C VAL A 182 -36.03 18.51 6.14
N SER A 183 -36.72 18.23 7.26
CA SER A 183 -37.54 19.23 7.93
C SER A 183 -36.78 20.26 8.76
N GLY A 184 -35.43 20.14 8.86
CA GLY A 184 -34.59 21.07 9.64
C GLY A 184 -34.69 20.88 11.16
N GLN A 185 -35.27 19.78 11.65
CA GLN A 185 -35.35 19.44 13.07
C GLN A 185 -34.04 18.84 13.61
N SER A 186 -33.20 18.32 12.72
CA SER A 186 -31.92 17.75 13.07
C SER A 186 -30.88 18.01 11.95
N ASP A 187 -29.63 17.69 12.21
CA ASP A 187 -28.55 17.67 11.21
C ASP A 187 -28.00 16.24 11.03
N PRO A 188 -27.30 15.96 9.92
CA PRO A 188 -26.78 14.62 9.64
C PRO A 188 -25.87 14.07 10.73
N TYR A 189 -25.03 14.91 11.35
CA TYR A 189 -24.10 14.49 12.38
C TYR A 189 -24.81 14.11 13.68
N THR A 190 -25.75 14.93 14.12
CA THR A 190 -26.56 14.68 15.33
C THR A 190 -27.40 13.42 15.17
N SER A 191 -28.05 13.26 14.01
CA SER A 191 -28.86 12.07 13.70
C SER A 191 -28.01 10.80 13.68
N ALA A 192 -26.84 10.83 13.00
CA ALA A 192 -25.91 9.71 12.96
C ALA A 192 -25.40 9.32 14.36
N ARG A 193 -25.06 10.30 15.20
CA ARG A 193 -24.60 10.06 16.57
C ARG A 193 -25.68 9.41 17.42
N ASN A 194 -26.95 9.80 17.27
CA ASN A 194 -28.05 9.22 17.97
C ASN A 194 -28.33 7.77 17.55
N LEU A 195 -28.35 7.51 16.24
CA LEU A 195 -28.49 6.16 15.68
C LEU A 195 -27.37 5.23 16.13
N PHE A 196 -26.13 5.69 16.08
CA PHE A 196 -24.97 4.94 16.55
C PHE A 196 -25.04 4.65 18.07
N GLY A 197 -25.51 5.62 18.87
CA GLY A 197 -25.70 5.45 20.29
C GLY A 197 -26.75 4.36 20.62
N GLN A 198 -27.85 4.33 19.89
CA GLN A 198 -28.90 3.32 20.02
C GLN A 198 -28.42 1.92 19.62
N TRP A 199 -27.68 1.83 18.51
CA TRP A 199 -27.06 0.58 18.04
C TRP A 199 -26.13 -0.01 19.10
N ARG A 200 -25.28 0.82 19.69
CA ARG A 200 -24.33 0.38 20.72
C ARG A 200 -25.00 -0.14 22.01
N THR A 201 -26.17 0.36 22.34
CA THR A 201 -26.92 -0.03 23.55
C THR A 201 -27.93 -1.14 23.32
N GLY A 202 -28.35 -1.37 22.08
CA GLY A 202 -29.33 -2.40 21.72
C GLY A 202 -28.75 -3.80 21.52
N GLY A 203 -27.44 -3.96 21.66
CA GLY A 203 -26.73 -5.24 21.59
C GLY A 203 -26.63 -6.01 22.93
N GLN A 204 -27.56 -5.79 23.87
CA GLN A 204 -27.70 -6.62 25.09
C GLN A 204 -28.96 -7.46 24.99
#